data_4b7649a8dabc81078484574a4aaca5c4
#
_entry.id   4b7649a8dabc81078484574a4aaca5c4
#
_cell.length_a   1.000
_cell.length_b   1.000
_cell.length_c   1.000
_cell.angle_alpha   90.00
_cell.angle_beta   90.00
_cell.angle_gamma   90.00
#
_symmetry.space_group_name_H-M   'P 1'
#
loop_
_entity.id
_entity.type
_entity.pdbx_description
1 polymer ?
#
loop_
_entity_poly.entity_id
_entity_poly.type
_entity_poly.pdbx_seq_one_letter_code
_entity_poly.pdbx_strand_id
1 'polypeptide(L)'
;GRDEYDAPMLDSIHNPELQSQIRDRIRSLFSPLKAQSDYLRFVFLAGISKFSQLSIFSELNNLNVLTFDAEYEGICGITEEELLTQLKPDIEWLTEVMKKSFPLTTLADTVAQLKRRYDGYHFSKNMADVYNPWSLIYDFEKGEIQDYWFSTGTPTMLVELLQSKRMEWTALEHIEVNISRFDAPTERINDPIPVLFQSGYLTLKAY
;
A
#
# COMPACT_ATOMS: atom_id res chain seq x y z
N GLY A 1 -16.95 2.63 -7.34
CA GLY A 1 -16.74 2.15 -5.98
C GLY A 1 -15.36 2.58 -5.48
N ARG A 2 -15.25 2.95 -4.24
CA ARG A 2 -13.93 3.12 -3.61
C ARG A 2 -13.42 1.73 -3.26
N ASP A 3 -12.21 1.40 -3.67
CA ASP A 3 -11.59 0.11 -3.41
C ASP A 3 -11.14 -0.04 -1.94
N GLU A 4 -11.06 1.08 -1.20
CA GLU A 4 -10.54 1.16 0.16
C GLU A 4 -11.69 1.20 1.16
N TYR A 5 -11.86 0.12 1.92
CA TYR A 5 -12.93 0.01 2.93
C TYR A 5 -12.75 1.00 4.09
N ASP A 6 -11.52 1.39 4.38
CA ASP A 6 -11.13 2.22 5.51
C ASP A 6 -11.09 3.73 5.19
N ALA A 7 -11.15 4.13 3.91
CA ALA A 7 -11.08 5.53 3.52
C ALA A 7 -12.09 6.44 4.26
N PRO A 8 -13.38 6.07 4.43
CA PRO A 8 -14.31 6.92 5.17
C PRO A 8 -13.94 7.10 6.64
N MET A 9 -13.28 6.10 7.22
CA MET A 9 -12.81 6.15 8.60
C MET A 9 -11.59 7.08 8.73
N LEU A 10 -10.66 7.01 7.78
CA LEU A 10 -9.49 7.89 7.72
C LEU A 10 -9.91 9.36 7.50
N ASP A 11 -10.86 9.61 6.62
CA ASP A 11 -11.39 10.95 6.35
C ASP A 11 -12.09 11.60 7.57
N SER A 12 -12.55 10.78 8.51
CA SER A 12 -13.29 11.23 9.71
C SER A 12 -12.48 11.21 11.00
N ILE A 13 -11.17 11.04 10.93
CA ILE A 13 -10.30 10.78 12.09
C ILE A 13 -10.35 11.89 13.16
N HIS A 14 -10.59 13.13 12.76
CA HIS A 14 -10.68 14.29 13.65
C HIS A 14 -12.08 14.51 14.26
N ASN A 15 -13.06 13.68 13.87
CA ASN A 15 -14.43 13.76 14.37
C ASN A 15 -14.86 12.40 14.95
N PRO A 16 -14.64 12.16 16.26
CA PRO A 16 -14.94 10.87 16.88
C PRO A 16 -16.41 10.44 16.79
N GLU A 17 -17.34 11.40 16.82
CA GLU A 17 -18.78 11.12 16.71
C GLU A 17 -19.12 10.64 15.28
N LEU A 18 -18.66 11.36 14.25
CA LEU A 18 -18.83 10.98 12.86
C LEU A 18 -18.14 9.63 12.58
N GLN A 19 -16.95 9.42 13.12
CA GLN A 19 -16.20 8.18 12.99
C GLN A 19 -16.97 6.99 13.57
N SER A 20 -17.63 7.17 14.73
CA SER A 20 -18.46 6.13 15.32
C SER A 20 -19.67 5.79 14.43
N GLN A 21 -20.35 6.81 13.90
CA GLN A 21 -21.49 6.61 13.00
C GLN A 21 -21.07 5.89 11.69
N ILE A 22 -19.94 6.27 11.12
CA ILE A 22 -19.38 5.63 9.91
C ILE A 22 -19.04 4.17 10.22
N ARG A 23 -18.39 3.89 11.35
CA ARG A 23 -18.06 2.53 11.79
C ARG A 23 -19.29 1.64 11.87
N ASP A 24 -20.35 2.11 12.50
CA ASP A 24 -21.59 1.36 12.65
C ASP A 24 -22.25 1.08 11.30
N ARG A 25 -22.21 2.04 10.38
CA ARG A 25 -22.70 1.84 9.00
C ARG A 25 -21.87 0.83 8.23
N ILE A 26 -20.56 0.90 8.30
CA ILE A 26 -19.65 -0.05 7.64
C ILE A 26 -19.85 -1.45 8.23
N ARG A 27 -19.97 -1.58 9.55
CA ARG A 27 -20.31 -2.85 10.21
C ARG A 27 -21.62 -3.42 9.68
N SER A 28 -22.68 -2.60 9.61
CA SER A 28 -23.99 -3.02 9.09
C SER A 28 -23.92 -3.45 7.62
N LEU A 29 -23.03 -2.83 6.82
CA LEU A 29 -22.82 -3.19 5.43
C LEU A 29 -22.13 -4.55 5.27
N PHE A 30 -21.13 -4.83 6.11
CA PHE A 30 -20.34 -6.05 6.01
C PHE A 30 -20.91 -7.24 6.83
N SER A 31 -21.72 -6.99 7.86
CA SER A 31 -22.33 -8.05 8.68
C SER A 31 -23.08 -9.11 7.86
N PRO A 32 -23.84 -8.78 6.79
CA PRO A 32 -24.51 -9.79 5.97
C PRO A 32 -23.57 -10.75 5.22
N LEU A 33 -22.30 -10.38 5.00
CA LEU A 33 -21.37 -11.23 4.25
C LEU A 33 -21.20 -12.62 4.89
N LYS A 34 -21.20 -12.67 6.22
CA LYS A 34 -21.12 -13.95 6.94
C LYS A 34 -22.39 -14.79 6.79
N ALA A 35 -23.55 -14.15 6.91
CA ALA A 35 -24.83 -14.84 6.80
C ALA A 35 -25.12 -15.29 5.36
N GLN A 36 -24.50 -14.66 4.38
CA GLN A 36 -24.70 -14.95 2.96
C GLN A 36 -23.49 -15.69 2.34
N SER A 37 -22.61 -16.25 3.15
CA SER A 37 -21.40 -16.95 2.68
C SER A 37 -21.70 -18.04 1.65
N ASP A 38 -22.83 -18.75 1.77
CA ASP A 38 -23.24 -19.80 0.85
C ASP A 38 -23.56 -19.29 -0.58
N TYR A 39 -23.85 -18.00 -0.72
CA TYR A 39 -24.13 -17.35 -2.00
C TYR A 39 -22.91 -16.62 -2.58
N LEU A 40 -21.83 -16.49 -1.80
CA LEU A 40 -20.64 -15.76 -2.20
C LEU A 40 -19.55 -16.76 -2.61
N ARG A 41 -19.12 -16.68 -3.86
CA ARG A 41 -18.01 -17.50 -4.36
C ARG A 41 -16.66 -17.03 -3.83
N PHE A 42 -16.49 -15.72 -3.65
CA PHE A 42 -15.25 -15.09 -3.22
C PHE A 42 -15.54 -13.70 -2.67
N VAL A 43 -14.82 -13.33 -1.62
CA VAL A 43 -14.82 -11.98 -1.05
C VAL A 43 -13.37 -11.56 -0.85
N PHE A 44 -13.00 -10.42 -1.42
CA PHE A 44 -11.70 -9.79 -1.23
C PHE A 44 -11.91 -8.38 -0.70
N LEU A 45 -11.24 -8.06 0.42
CA LEU A 45 -11.30 -6.77 1.06
C LEU A 45 -9.90 -6.16 1.05
N ALA A 46 -9.78 -4.97 0.50
CA ALA A 46 -8.56 -4.19 0.48
C ALA A 46 -8.76 -2.82 1.13
N GLY A 47 -7.71 -2.28 1.72
CA GLY A 47 -7.71 -0.97 2.35
C GLY A 47 -6.29 -0.42 2.47
N ILE A 48 -6.16 0.88 2.72
CA ILE A 48 -4.89 1.56 2.93
C ILE A 48 -4.25 1.08 4.24
N SER A 49 -5.08 0.86 5.26
CA SER A 49 -4.62 0.50 6.60
C SER A 49 -5.51 -0.56 7.24
N LYS A 50 -5.01 -1.18 8.31
CA LYS A 50 -5.81 -2.06 9.17
C LYS A 50 -6.74 -1.30 10.10
N PHE A 51 -7.25 -0.16 9.64
CA PHE A 51 -8.12 0.69 10.42
C PHE A 51 -9.41 -0.06 10.78
N SER A 52 -9.73 -0.09 12.06
CA SER A 52 -10.97 -0.70 12.56
C SER A 52 -11.18 -2.19 12.26
N GLN A 53 -10.12 -2.94 11.91
CA GLN A 53 -10.27 -4.38 11.67
C GLN A 53 -10.98 -5.09 12.83
N LEU A 54 -10.62 -4.75 14.08
CA LEU A 54 -11.22 -5.35 15.27
C LEU A 54 -12.68 -4.95 15.48
N SER A 55 -13.06 -3.72 15.12
CA SER A 55 -14.41 -3.21 15.38
C SER A 55 -15.38 -3.41 14.23
N ILE A 56 -14.90 -3.36 12.99
CA ILE A 56 -15.74 -3.55 11.79
C ILE A 56 -15.92 -5.03 11.48
N PHE A 57 -14.83 -5.80 11.52
CA PHE A 57 -14.82 -7.20 11.09
C PHE A 57 -14.83 -8.20 12.26
N SER A 58 -15.05 -7.77 13.49
CA SER A 58 -15.12 -8.66 14.65
C SER A 58 -16.15 -9.80 14.50
N GLU A 59 -17.18 -9.59 13.69
CA GLU A 59 -18.21 -10.58 13.39
C GLU A 59 -17.84 -11.50 12.19
N LEU A 60 -16.83 -11.09 11.38
CA LEU A 60 -16.35 -11.83 10.21
C LEU A 60 -15.13 -12.67 10.58
N ASN A 61 -15.33 -13.70 11.41
CA ASN A 61 -14.25 -14.60 11.84
C ASN A 61 -13.80 -15.60 10.74
N ASN A 62 -14.35 -15.51 9.55
CA ASN A 62 -14.02 -16.32 8.38
C ASN A 62 -13.08 -15.60 7.38
N LEU A 63 -12.58 -14.41 7.71
CA LEU A 63 -11.60 -13.71 6.88
C LEU A 63 -10.20 -14.28 7.13
N ASN A 64 -9.48 -14.53 6.05
CA ASN A 64 -8.05 -14.81 6.09
C ASN A 64 -7.26 -13.53 5.84
N VAL A 65 -6.35 -13.16 6.74
CA VAL A 65 -5.54 -11.94 6.64
C VAL A 65 -4.26 -12.26 5.86
N LEU A 66 -4.13 -11.69 4.68
CA LEU A 66 -3.04 -11.98 3.74
C LEU A 66 -1.86 -11.00 3.84
N THR A 67 -1.96 -9.93 4.63
CA THR A 67 -1.04 -8.79 4.61
C THR A 67 0.44 -9.15 4.78
N PHE A 68 0.73 -10.17 5.61
CA PHE A 68 2.10 -10.66 5.85
C PHE A 68 2.28 -12.12 5.48
N ASP A 69 1.33 -12.68 4.74
CA ASP A 69 1.41 -14.06 4.30
C ASP A 69 2.39 -14.18 3.15
N ALA A 70 3.42 -15.01 3.34
CA ALA A 70 4.51 -15.18 2.38
C ALA A 70 4.05 -15.79 1.04
N GLU A 71 2.91 -16.48 1.02
CA GLU A 71 2.32 -17.01 -0.21
C GLU A 71 1.73 -15.89 -1.09
N TYR A 72 1.35 -14.77 -0.48
CA TYR A 72 0.68 -13.63 -1.14
C TYR A 72 1.51 -12.36 -1.19
N GLU A 73 2.81 -12.44 -0.92
CA GLU A 73 3.69 -11.27 -0.81
C GLU A 73 3.76 -10.38 -2.07
N GLY A 74 3.50 -10.95 -3.24
CA GLY A 74 3.45 -10.23 -4.52
C GLY A 74 2.08 -9.64 -4.88
N ILE A 75 1.01 -9.89 -4.07
CA ILE A 75 -0.37 -9.57 -4.48
C ILE A 75 -0.64 -8.06 -4.63
N CYS A 76 0.10 -7.23 -3.90
CA CYS A 76 -0.07 -5.77 -3.91
C CYS A 76 1.03 -5.02 -4.69
N GLY A 77 1.89 -5.73 -5.39
CA GLY A 77 3.00 -5.16 -6.16
C GLY A 77 3.17 -5.81 -7.52
N ILE A 78 4.15 -5.36 -8.28
CA ILE A 78 4.60 -5.98 -9.53
C ILE A 78 5.96 -6.60 -9.24
N THR A 79 6.09 -7.89 -9.45
CA THR A 79 7.35 -8.60 -9.28
C THR A 79 8.32 -8.28 -10.43
N GLU A 80 9.62 -8.48 -10.23
CA GLU A 80 10.62 -8.29 -11.29
C GLU A 80 10.36 -9.22 -12.48
N GLU A 81 9.89 -10.45 -12.23
CA GLU A 81 9.51 -11.39 -13.28
C GLU A 81 8.35 -10.86 -14.13
N GLU A 82 7.30 -10.36 -13.49
CA GLU A 82 6.15 -9.76 -14.21
C GLU A 82 6.57 -8.52 -14.98
N LEU A 83 7.40 -7.65 -14.39
CA LEU A 83 7.92 -6.47 -15.07
C LEU A 83 8.70 -6.83 -16.34
N LEU A 84 9.60 -7.81 -16.25
CA LEU A 84 10.48 -8.19 -17.37
C LEU A 84 9.81 -9.11 -18.41
N THR A 85 8.67 -9.70 -18.08
CA THR A 85 7.94 -10.60 -18.99
C THR A 85 6.65 -9.96 -19.50
N GLN A 86 5.72 -9.65 -18.63
CA GLN A 86 4.38 -9.16 -19.00
C GLN A 86 4.41 -7.69 -19.43
N LEU A 87 5.22 -6.85 -18.75
CA LEU A 87 5.33 -5.42 -19.03
C LEU A 87 6.55 -5.05 -19.89
N LYS A 88 7.23 -6.05 -20.46
CA LYS A 88 8.37 -5.82 -21.34
C LYS A 88 8.06 -4.88 -22.52
N PRO A 89 6.93 -5.00 -23.24
CA PRO A 89 6.59 -4.09 -24.31
C PRO A 89 6.48 -2.62 -23.84
N ASP A 90 5.99 -2.40 -22.62
CA ASP A 90 5.85 -1.06 -22.04
C ASP A 90 7.22 -0.47 -21.69
N ILE A 91 8.15 -1.29 -21.17
CA ILE A 91 9.55 -0.89 -20.93
C ILE A 91 10.24 -0.54 -22.25
N GLU A 92 10.06 -1.33 -23.28
CA GLU A 92 10.62 -1.08 -24.61
C GLU A 92 10.10 0.24 -25.18
N TRP A 93 8.79 0.49 -25.07
CA TRP A 93 8.19 1.76 -25.48
C TRP A 93 8.74 2.95 -24.68
N LEU A 94 8.82 2.85 -23.35
CA LEU A 94 9.37 3.88 -22.50
C LEU A 94 10.83 4.17 -22.85
N THR A 95 11.63 3.15 -23.12
CA THR A 95 13.02 3.29 -23.58
C THR A 95 13.12 4.11 -24.87
N GLU A 96 12.25 3.82 -25.86
CA GLU A 96 12.22 4.60 -27.11
C GLU A 96 11.79 6.06 -26.89
N VAL A 97 10.88 6.32 -25.97
CA VAL A 97 10.52 7.68 -25.58
C VAL A 97 11.70 8.41 -24.93
N MET A 98 12.40 7.76 -24.00
CA MET A 98 13.56 8.31 -23.31
C MET A 98 14.74 8.59 -24.26
N LYS A 99 14.93 7.80 -25.31
CA LYS A 99 15.96 8.02 -26.34
C LYS A 99 15.81 9.36 -27.07
N LYS A 100 14.61 9.95 -27.12
CA LYS A 100 14.40 11.27 -27.73
C LYS A 100 15.19 12.36 -27.01
N SER A 101 15.34 12.25 -25.69
CA SER A 101 16.10 13.18 -24.85
C SER A 101 17.50 12.70 -24.53
N PHE A 102 17.68 11.38 -24.44
CA PHE A 102 18.92 10.70 -24.07
C PHE A 102 19.20 9.57 -25.08
N PRO A 103 19.80 9.86 -26.25
CA PRO A 103 19.90 8.91 -27.37
C PRO A 103 20.64 7.61 -27.09
N LEU A 104 21.48 7.59 -26.05
CA LEU A 104 22.27 6.40 -25.66
C LEU A 104 21.54 5.50 -24.64
N THR A 105 20.32 5.84 -24.23
CA THR A 105 19.55 5.05 -23.27
C THR A 105 19.31 3.64 -23.83
N THR A 106 19.65 2.63 -23.06
CA THR A 106 19.38 1.23 -23.37
C THR A 106 18.18 0.71 -22.56
N LEU A 107 17.65 -0.44 -22.96
CA LEU A 107 16.61 -1.12 -22.18
C LEU A 107 17.07 -1.41 -20.75
N ALA A 108 18.34 -1.82 -20.60
CA ALA A 108 18.93 -2.09 -19.28
C ALA A 108 19.00 -0.83 -18.40
N ASP A 109 19.28 0.34 -19.00
CA ASP A 109 19.28 1.62 -18.26
C ASP A 109 17.88 1.99 -17.78
N THR A 110 16.85 1.75 -18.62
CA THR A 110 15.45 1.99 -18.24
C THR A 110 15.04 1.08 -17.08
N VAL A 111 15.30 -0.22 -17.18
CA VAL A 111 15.03 -1.17 -16.09
C VAL A 111 15.75 -0.78 -14.81
N ALA A 112 17.04 -0.41 -14.89
CA ALA A 112 17.81 0.01 -13.73
C ALA A 112 17.26 1.29 -13.08
N GLN A 113 16.72 2.23 -13.87
CA GLN A 113 16.08 3.42 -13.34
C GLN A 113 14.75 3.10 -12.65
N LEU A 114 13.91 2.26 -13.26
CA LEU A 114 12.66 1.79 -12.64
C LEU A 114 12.95 1.05 -11.33
N LYS A 115 13.93 0.15 -11.33
CA LYS A 115 14.35 -0.59 -10.13
C LYS A 115 14.79 0.36 -9.02
N ARG A 116 15.69 1.26 -9.30
CA ARG A 116 16.19 2.22 -8.31
C ARG A 116 15.09 3.08 -7.70
N ARG A 117 14.02 3.36 -8.46
CA ARG A 117 12.99 4.32 -8.04
C ARG A 117 11.79 3.68 -7.39
N TYR A 118 11.36 2.51 -7.84
CA TYR A 118 10.09 1.90 -7.46
C TYR A 118 10.17 0.52 -6.83
N ASP A 119 11.35 -0.10 -6.86
CA ASP A 119 11.60 -1.39 -6.23
C ASP A 119 11.96 -1.25 -4.75
N GLY A 120 11.81 -2.36 -4.02
CA GLY A 120 12.24 -2.48 -2.63
C GLY A 120 11.10 -2.39 -1.62
N TYR A 121 9.86 -2.57 -2.05
CA TYR A 121 8.77 -2.88 -1.13
C TYR A 121 8.80 -4.36 -0.77
N HIS A 122 8.72 -4.65 0.53
CA HIS A 122 8.71 -6.01 1.05
C HIS A 122 7.54 -6.18 2.02
N PHE A 123 6.76 -7.24 1.83
CA PHE A 123 5.55 -7.49 2.60
C PHE A 123 5.63 -8.75 3.45
N SER A 124 6.65 -9.58 3.29
CA SER A 124 6.81 -10.82 4.05
C SER A 124 8.25 -11.08 4.50
N LYS A 125 8.41 -12.15 5.29
CA LYS A 125 9.71 -12.65 5.74
C LYS A 125 10.62 -13.14 4.59
N ASN A 126 10.06 -13.49 3.43
CA ASN A 126 10.85 -13.91 2.27
C ASN A 126 11.56 -12.73 1.60
N MET A 127 11.15 -11.50 1.92
CA MET A 127 11.77 -10.27 1.39
C MET A 127 11.77 -10.23 -0.14
N ALA A 128 10.70 -10.74 -0.79
CA ALA A 128 10.57 -10.60 -2.23
C ALA A 128 10.34 -9.14 -2.60
N ASP A 129 11.20 -8.63 -3.48
CA ASP A 129 11.10 -7.27 -4.00
C ASP A 129 9.87 -7.13 -4.90
N VAL A 130 9.09 -6.08 -4.66
CA VAL A 130 8.00 -5.69 -5.55
C VAL A 130 8.06 -4.20 -5.86
N TYR A 131 7.68 -3.87 -7.09
CA TYR A 131 7.59 -2.50 -7.59
C TYR A 131 6.24 -1.88 -7.25
N ASN A 132 6.22 -0.57 -7.06
CA ASN A 132 4.99 0.20 -6.92
C ASN A 132 4.19 0.21 -8.23
N PRO A 133 3.00 -0.43 -8.30
CA PRO A 133 2.25 -0.57 -9.53
C PRO A 133 1.76 0.77 -10.09
N TRP A 134 1.31 1.66 -9.19
CA TRP A 134 0.80 2.98 -9.58
C TRP A 134 1.83 3.80 -10.33
N SER A 135 3.03 3.90 -9.77
CA SER A 135 4.12 4.66 -10.38
C SER A 135 4.55 4.07 -11.71
N LEU A 136 4.70 2.74 -11.80
CA LEU A 136 5.07 2.07 -13.04
C LEU A 136 4.05 2.31 -14.17
N ILE A 137 2.76 2.17 -13.88
CA ILE A 137 1.70 2.36 -14.88
C ILE A 137 1.69 3.81 -15.36
N TYR A 138 1.88 4.78 -14.45
CA TYR A 138 1.96 6.18 -14.84
C TYR A 138 3.19 6.51 -15.68
N ASP A 139 4.36 5.92 -15.38
CA ASP A 139 5.55 6.08 -16.23
C ASP A 139 5.28 5.59 -17.65
N PHE A 140 4.65 4.43 -17.78
CA PHE A 140 4.29 3.90 -19.09
C PHE A 140 3.22 4.74 -19.79
N GLU A 141 2.27 5.33 -19.07
CA GLU A 141 1.27 6.24 -19.66
C GLU A 141 1.89 7.57 -20.11
N LYS A 142 2.76 8.17 -19.27
CA LYS A 142 3.32 9.51 -19.52
C LYS A 142 4.62 9.49 -20.32
N GLY A 143 5.32 8.35 -20.38
CA GLY A 143 6.62 8.25 -21.03
C GLY A 143 7.75 8.93 -20.26
N GLU A 144 7.61 9.06 -18.95
CA GLU A 144 8.56 9.75 -18.09
C GLU A 144 8.59 9.11 -16.70
N ILE A 145 9.81 8.88 -16.17
CA ILE A 145 10.00 8.28 -14.85
C ILE A 145 10.00 9.37 -13.78
N GLN A 146 8.95 9.45 -12.97
CA GLN A 146 8.75 10.48 -11.93
C GLN A 146 8.15 9.91 -10.64
N ASP A 147 8.19 10.71 -9.56
CA ASP A 147 7.61 10.35 -8.26
C ASP A 147 6.08 10.60 -8.21
N TYR A 148 5.33 9.96 -9.08
CA TYR A 148 3.88 10.14 -9.20
C TYR A 148 3.12 9.81 -7.91
N TRP A 149 3.62 8.85 -7.15
CA TRP A 149 2.99 8.42 -5.91
C TRP A 149 2.87 9.55 -4.87
N PHE A 150 3.88 10.43 -4.78
CA PHE A 150 3.86 11.56 -3.85
C PHE A 150 2.86 12.65 -4.25
N SER A 151 2.56 12.78 -5.52
CA SER A 151 1.69 13.85 -6.02
C SER A 151 0.21 13.63 -5.77
N THR A 152 -0.21 12.39 -5.55
CA THR A 152 -1.63 12.01 -5.51
C THR A 152 -2.11 11.49 -4.16
N GLY A 153 -1.22 11.16 -3.22
CA GLY A 153 -1.61 10.27 -2.14
C GLY A 153 -1.09 10.55 -0.74
N THR A 154 -0.45 11.70 -0.44
CA THR A 154 -0.11 11.93 0.97
C THR A 154 -1.37 12.28 1.75
N PRO A 155 -1.95 11.37 2.55
CA PRO A 155 -3.12 11.69 3.34
C PRO A 155 -2.78 12.84 4.28
N THR A 156 -3.61 13.87 4.31
CA THR A 156 -3.47 15.02 5.22
C THR A 156 -3.24 14.54 6.66
N MET A 157 -3.92 13.46 7.02
CA MET A 157 -3.77 12.77 8.31
C MET A 157 -2.32 12.35 8.63
N LEU A 158 -1.56 11.83 7.64
CA LEU A 158 -0.15 11.44 7.88
C LEU A 158 0.72 12.65 8.16
N VAL A 159 0.52 13.74 7.42
CA VAL A 159 1.25 15.00 7.64
C VAL A 159 0.98 15.53 9.05
N GLU A 160 -0.28 15.58 9.44
CA GLU A 160 -0.69 16.03 10.77
C GLU A 160 -0.17 15.12 11.89
N LEU A 161 -0.19 13.81 11.68
CA LEU A 161 0.35 12.83 12.62
C LEU A 161 1.84 13.05 12.87
N LEU A 162 2.62 13.21 11.80
CA LEU A 162 4.06 13.43 11.90
C LEU A 162 4.38 14.78 12.56
N GLN A 163 3.64 15.84 12.22
CA GLN A 163 3.77 17.14 12.83
C GLN A 163 3.43 17.11 14.32
N SER A 164 2.35 16.44 14.71
CA SER A 164 1.91 16.33 16.09
C SER A 164 2.90 15.59 16.98
N LYS A 165 3.62 14.61 16.42
CA LYS A 165 4.60 13.79 17.14
C LYS A 165 6.01 14.38 17.13
N ARG A 166 6.26 15.47 16.39
CA ARG A 166 7.59 16.07 16.20
C ARG A 166 8.66 15.02 15.86
N MET A 167 8.30 14.04 15.04
CA MET A 167 9.23 12.98 14.64
C MET A 167 10.29 13.52 13.72
N GLU A 168 11.55 13.23 14.03
CA GLU A 168 12.66 13.45 13.12
C GLU A 168 12.73 12.30 12.11
N TRP A 169 12.83 12.62 10.83
CA TRP A 169 12.89 11.62 9.75
C TRP A 169 14.07 10.66 9.89
N THR A 170 15.18 11.15 10.41
CA THR A 170 16.39 10.34 10.69
C THR A 170 16.12 9.21 11.69
N ALA A 171 15.15 9.38 12.58
CA ALA A 171 14.75 8.33 13.52
C ALA A 171 13.97 7.18 12.85
N LEU A 172 13.51 7.37 11.61
CA LEU A 172 12.80 6.35 10.84
C LEU A 172 13.72 5.47 9.99
N GLU A 173 14.96 5.89 9.75
CA GLU A 173 15.87 5.22 8.80
C GLU A 173 16.34 3.83 9.28
N HIS A 174 16.32 3.57 10.59
CA HIS A 174 16.82 2.32 11.17
C HIS A 174 15.97 1.87 12.36
N ILE A 175 14.65 1.76 12.16
CA ILE A 175 13.75 1.29 13.21
C ILE A 175 13.73 -0.24 13.20
N GLU A 176 14.13 -0.83 14.31
CA GLU A 176 13.92 -2.24 14.59
C GLU A 176 12.65 -2.42 15.44
N VAL A 177 11.67 -3.13 14.90
CA VAL A 177 10.41 -3.37 15.59
C VAL A 177 9.92 -4.80 15.36
N ASN A 178 9.16 -5.32 16.30
CA ASN A 178 8.47 -6.58 16.11
C ASN A 178 7.40 -6.46 15.00
N ILE A 179 7.24 -7.49 14.17
CA ILE A 179 6.25 -7.52 13.08
C ILE A 179 4.83 -7.20 13.56
N SER A 180 4.47 -7.59 14.78
CA SER A 180 3.18 -7.28 15.39
C SER A 180 2.91 -5.78 15.53
N ARG A 181 3.96 -4.94 15.56
CA ARG A 181 3.81 -3.49 15.59
C ARG A 181 3.38 -2.95 14.23
N PHE A 182 3.90 -3.49 13.14
CA PHE A 182 3.47 -3.14 11.78
C PHE A 182 2.03 -3.58 11.51
N ASP A 183 1.63 -4.70 12.11
CA ASP A 183 0.30 -5.29 11.97
C ASP A 183 -0.75 -4.71 12.93
N ALA A 184 -0.36 -3.76 13.77
CA ALA A 184 -1.26 -3.17 14.75
C ALA A 184 -2.42 -2.41 14.09
N PRO A 185 -3.65 -2.52 14.64
CA PRO A 185 -4.77 -1.71 14.21
C PRO A 185 -4.49 -0.22 14.39
N THR A 186 -4.83 0.57 13.38
CA THR A 186 -4.56 2.01 13.34
C THR A 186 -5.68 2.88 13.93
N GLU A 187 -6.61 2.30 14.66
CA GLU A 187 -7.77 3.00 15.26
C GLU A 187 -7.37 4.06 16.30
N ARG A 188 -6.24 3.85 16.97
CA ARG A 188 -5.69 4.80 17.95
C ARG A 188 -4.30 5.20 17.47
N ILE A 189 -4.25 6.28 16.71
CA ILE A 189 -3.03 6.76 16.07
C ILE A 189 -2.10 7.42 17.12
N ASN A 190 -1.64 6.64 18.07
CA ASN A 190 -0.59 7.05 19.00
C ASN A 190 0.81 6.69 18.48
N ASP A 191 0.90 5.70 17.60
CA ASP A 191 2.14 5.24 17.00
C ASP A 191 2.07 5.46 15.48
N PRO A 192 2.94 6.29 14.88
CA PRO A 192 2.93 6.55 13.46
C PRO A 192 3.49 5.38 12.63
N ILE A 193 4.28 4.47 13.21
CA ILE A 193 4.98 3.41 12.47
C ILE A 193 4.01 2.47 11.74
N PRO A 194 2.96 1.91 12.38
CA PRO A 194 1.99 1.08 11.67
C PRO A 194 1.33 1.81 10.50
N VAL A 195 0.96 3.07 10.70
CA VAL A 195 0.30 3.86 9.66
C VAL A 195 1.24 4.11 8.49
N LEU A 196 2.48 4.53 8.76
CA LEU A 196 3.48 4.77 7.72
C LEU A 196 3.81 3.51 6.94
N PHE A 197 3.92 2.36 7.62
CA PHE A 197 4.19 1.09 6.95
C PHE A 197 2.98 0.64 6.11
N GLN A 198 1.79 0.61 6.68
CA GLN A 198 0.58 0.19 6.00
C GLN A 198 0.22 1.10 4.82
N SER A 199 0.53 2.39 4.92
CA SER A 199 0.37 3.36 3.83
C SER A 199 1.52 3.36 2.80
N GLY A 200 2.50 2.47 2.93
CA GLY A 200 3.61 2.32 1.99
C GLY A 200 4.73 3.36 2.09
N TYR A 201 4.79 4.17 3.16
CA TYR A 201 5.89 5.12 3.40
C TYR A 201 7.12 4.46 4.02
N LEU A 202 6.93 3.33 4.68
CA LEU A 202 8.00 2.49 5.19
C LEU A 202 7.90 1.10 4.56
N THR A 203 9.04 0.43 4.41
CA THR A 203 9.13 -0.96 3.97
C THR A 203 10.08 -1.74 4.86
N LEU A 204 9.99 -3.06 4.85
CA LEU A 204 10.95 -3.92 5.53
C LEU A 204 12.30 -3.85 4.81
N LYS A 205 13.41 -3.76 5.55
CA LYS A 205 14.77 -3.84 5.02
C LYS A 205 15.50 -5.10 5.47
N ALA A 206 15.06 -5.69 6.55
CA ALA A 206 15.50 -6.99 7.05
C ALA A 206 14.37 -7.61 7.89
N TYR A 207 14.44 -8.94 8.09
CA TYR A 207 13.46 -9.67 8.89
C TYR A 207 14.18 -10.57 9.92
#